data_335b52cfc8e9881f7c6d0538101e9060
#
_entry.id   335b52cfc8e9881f7c6d0538101e9060
#
_cell.length_a   1.000
_cell.length_b   1.000
_cell.length_c   1.000
_cell.angle_alpha   90.00
_cell.angle_beta   90.00
_cell.angle_gamma   90.00
#
_symmetry.space_group_name_H-M   'P 1'
#
loop_
_entity.id
_entity.type
_entity.pdbx_description
1 polymer ?
#
loop_
_entity_poly.entity_id
_entity_poly.type
_entity_poly.pdbx_seq_one_letter_code
_entity_poly.pdbx_strand_id
1 'polypeptide(L)' 'MKTGHDRIIAILMERDELTKEEAREQVEDAVDAINDILENGGSYEEAEDVLLEDLGLEMDYIFDLLL' A
#
# COMPACT_ATOMS: atom_id res chain seq x y z
N MET A 1 -18.50 0.57 -5.96
CA MET A 1 -17.68 1.68 -5.43
C MET A 1 -16.24 1.21 -5.28
N LYS A 2 -15.29 2.01 -5.80
CA LYS A 2 -13.88 1.66 -5.68
C LYS A 2 -13.34 2.02 -4.30
N THR A 3 -12.60 1.10 -3.70
CA THR A 3 -11.93 1.37 -2.43
C THR A 3 -10.57 2.03 -2.71
N GLY A 4 -9.91 2.54 -1.66
CA GLY A 4 -8.55 3.03 -1.78
C GLY A 4 -7.59 1.95 -2.24
N HIS A 5 -7.81 0.70 -1.83
CA HIS A 5 -6.99 -0.44 -2.27
C HIS A 5 -7.11 -0.66 -3.77
N ASP A 6 -8.33 -0.58 -4.31
CA ASP A 6 -8.54 -0.75 -5.75
C ASP A 6 -7.80 0.31 -6.55
N ARG A 7 -7.75 1.54 -6.04
CA ARG A 7 -7.02 2.63 -6.66
C ARG A 7 -5.52 2.34 -6.73
N ILE A 8 -4.96 1.86 -5.63
CA ILE A 8 -3.53 1.50 -5.56
C ILE A 8 -3.24 0.32 -6.49
N ILE A 9 -4.12 -0.69 -6.49
CA ILE A 9 -3.99 -1.83 -7.39
C ILE A 9 -3.95 -1.38 -8.85
N ALA A 10 -4.84 -0.47 -9.23
CA ALA A 10 -4.89 0.04 -10.59
C ALA A 10 -3.59 0.78 -10.96
N ILE A 11 -3.05 1.57 -10.05
CA ILE A 11 -1.79 2.27 -10.26
C ILE A 11 -0.65 1.29 -10.50
N LEU A 12 -0.55 0.25 -9.67
CA LEU A 12 0.51 -0.75 -9.81
C LEU A 12 0.39 -1.54 -11.11
N MET A 13 -0.83 -1.89 -11.51
CA MET A 13 -1.05 -2.59 -12.76
C MET A 13 -0.56 -1.76 -13.94
N GLU A 14 -0.86 -0.48 -13.95
CA GLU A 14 -0.50 0.40 -15.05
C GLU A 14 0.99 0.75 -15.04
N ARG A 15 1.52 1.12 -13.88
CA ARG A 15 2.91 1.57 -13.76
C ARG A 15 3.91 0.44 -13.93
N ASP A 16 3.65 -0.70 -13.29
CA ASP A 16 4.60 -1.82 -13.22
C ASP A 16 4.20 -3.00 -14.13
N GLU A 17 3.14 -2.83 -14.90
CA GLU A 17 2.64 -3.86 -15.82
C GLU A 17 2.32 -5.18 -15.12
N LEU A 18 1.80 -5.09 -13.89
CA LEU A 18 1.44 -6.26 -13.12
C LEU A 18 0.03 -6.74 -13.45
N THR A 19 -0.22 -8.03 -13.24
CA THR A 19 -1.59 -8.52 -13.27
C THR A 19 -2.32 -8.02 -12.02
N LYS A 20 -3.65 -8.09 -12.05
CA LYS A 20 -4.46 -7.67 -10.92
C LYS A 20 -4.11 -8.48 -9.65
N GLU A 21 -3.87 -9.78 -9.80
CA GLU A 21 -3.52 -10.64 -8.68
C GLU A 21 -2.16 -10.28 -8.09
N GLU A 22 -1.18 -10.01 -8.95
CA GLU A 22 0.14 -9.60 -8.50
C GLU A 22 0.09 -8.27 -7.77
N ALA A 23 -0.64 -7.30 -8.32
CA ALA A 23 -0.79 -6.00 -7.69
C ALA A 23 -1.52 -6.12 -6.35
N ARG A 24 -2.55 -6.95 -6.27
CA ARG A 24 -3.29 -7.19 -5.03
C ARG A 24 -2.39 -7.79 -3.95
N GLU A 25 -1.56 -8.76 -4.30
CA GLU A 25 -0.63 -9.36 -3.36
C GLU A 25 0.32 -8.32 -2.78
N GLN A 26 0.87 -7.46 -3.62
CA GLN A 26 1.77 -6.40 -3.16
C GLN A 26 1.06 -5.44 -2.23
N VAL A 27 -0.17 -5.07 -2.54
CA VAL A 27 -0.97 -4.19 -1.68
C VAL A 27 -1.27 -4.86 -0.33
N GLU A 28 -1.67 -6.12 -0.34
CA GLU A 28 -1.97 -6.86 0.88
C GLU A 28 -0.74 -7.00 1.77
N ASP A 29 0.42 -7.32 1.19
CA ASP A 29 1.67 -7.41 1.94
C ASP A 29 2.05 -6.07 2.56
N ALA A 30 1.88 -4.99 1.83
CA ALA A 30 2.17 -3.65 2.35
C ALA A 30 1.20 -3.27 3.48
N VAL A 31 -0.09 -3.57 3.32
CA VAL A 31 -1.09 -3.31 4.35
C VAL A 31 -0.76 -4.09 5.63
N ASP A 32 -0.40 -5.36 5.49
CA ASP A 32 -0.03 -6.19 6.64
C ASP A 32 1.19 -5.62 7.37
N ALA A 33 2.20 -5.19 6.61
CA ALA A 33 3.39 -4.58 7.21
C ALA A 33 3.06 -3.28 7.93
N ILE A 34 2.22 -2.44 7.33
CA ILE A 34 1.80 -1.17 7.94
C ILE A 34 1.02 -1.42 9.22
N ASN A 35 0.08 -2.35 9.19
CA ASN A 35 -0.72 -2.70 10.37
C ASN A 35 0.17 -3.24 11.49
N ASP A 36 1.14 -4.07 11.14
CA ASP A 36 2.07 -4.63 12.11
C ASP A 36 2.88 -3.54 12.80
N ILE A 37 3.37 -2.57 12.03
CA ILE A 37 4.10 -1.43 12.57
C ILE A 37 3.24 -0.65 13.55
N LEU A 38 2.00 -0.32 13.16
CA LEU A 38 1.11 0.48 14.00
C LEU A 38 0.67 -0.27 15.25
N GLU A 39 0.44 -1.57 15.15
CA GLU A 39 0.07 -2.40 16.32
C GLU A 39 1.20 -2.52 17.33
N ASN A 40 2.44 -2.50 16.86
CA ASN A 40 3.61 -2.61 17.73
C ASN A 40 4.13 -1.25 18.20
N GLY A 41 3.34 -0.21 18.08
CA GLY A 41 3.69 1.11 18.59
C GLY A 41 4.56 1.95 17.65
N GLY A 42 4.67 1.52 16.38
CA GLY A 42 5.39 2.30 15.38
C GLY A 42 4.62 3.56 14.96
N SER A 43 5.28 4.45 14.26
CA SER A 43 4.71 5.71 13.83
C SER A 43 4.17 5.64 12.40
N TYR A 44 3.37 6.63 12.04
CA TYR A 44 2.93 6.78 10.65
C TYR A 44 4.10 7.01 9.70
N GLU A 45 5.17 7.64 10.17
CA GLU A 45 6.38 7.83 9.35
C GLU A 45 6.98 6.50 8.94
N GLU A 46 7.02 5.54 9.84
CA GLU A 46 7.50 4.18 9.53
C GLU A 46 6.58 3.50 8.52
N ALA A 47 5.28 3.68 8.66
CA ALA A 47 4.31 3.14 7.73
C ALA A 47 4.46 3.77 6.33
N GLU A 48 4.71 5.06 6.27
CA GLU A 48 4.96 5.76 5.01
C GLU A 48 6.21 5.25 4.31
N ASP A 49 7.23 4.90 5.08
CA ASP A 49 8.46 4.32 4.53
C ASP A 49 8.17 2.97 3.85
N VAL A 50 7.27 2.18 4.40
CA VAL A 50 6.84 0.91 3.77
C VAL A 50 6.21 1.18 2.41
N LEU A 51 5.33 2.17 2.33
CA LEU A 51 4.71 2.57 1.07
C LEU A 51 5.74 2.95 0.03
N LEU A 52 6.70 3.78 0.43
CA LEU A 52 7.72 4.28 -0.48
C LEU A 52 8.65 3.16 -0.94
N GLU A 53 9.10 2.30 -0.03
CA GLU A 53 10.07 1.25 -0.34
C GLU A 53 9.45 0.05 -1.03
N ASP A 54 8.28 -0.40 -0.57
CA ASP A 54 7.64 -1.60 -1.10
C ASP A 54 6.83 -1.33 -2.36
N LEU A 55 6.10 -0.23 -2.39
CA LEU A 55 5.21 0.09 -3.50
C LEU A 55 5.70 1.25 -4.36
N GLY A 56 6.68 2.00 -3.88
CA GLY A 56 7.17 3.18 -4.60
C GLY A 56 6.13 4.27 -4.74
N LEU A 57 5.23 4.38 -3.77
CA LEU A 57 4.16 5.37 -3.78
C LEU A 57 4.43 6.50 -2.80
N GLU A 58 3.88 7.66 -3.09
CA GLU A 58 3.99 8.81 -2.20
C GLU A 58 3.20 8.58 -0.91
N MET A 59 3.60 9.30 0.14
CA MET A 59 2.97 9.16 1.46
C MET A 59 1.47 9.45 1.48
N ASP A 60 0.98 10.25 0.54
CA ASP A 60 -0.44 10.57 0.45
C ASP A 60 -1.32 9.33 0.26
N TYR A 61 -0.76 8.29 -0.32
CA TYR A 61 -1.49 7.04 -0.56
C TYR A 61 -1.70 6.19 0.69
N ILE A 62 -1.06 6.55 1.81
CA ILE A 62 -1.23 5.79 3.05
C ILE A 62 -2.69 5.78 3.51
N PHE A 63 -3.40 6.88 3.30
CA PHE A 63 -4.81 6.97 3.67
C PHE A 63 -5.67 6.04 2.80
N ASP A 64 -5.29 5.85 1.55
CA ASP A 64 -5.98 4.91 0.67
C ASP A 64 -5.82 3.47 1.15
N LEU A 65 -4.70 3.14 1.79
CA LEU A 65 -4.46 1.81 2.32
C LEU A 65 -5.10 1.58 3.68
N LEU A 66 -5.20 2.62 4.51
CA LEU A 66 -5.73 2.51 5.87
C LEU A 66 -7.25 2.68 5.94
N LEU A 67 -7.83 3.29 4.96
CA LEU A 67 -9.27 3.48 4.86
C LEU A 67 -9.88 2.42 3.96
#